data_f66b5d146a9c0b427c0b0419a4d77455
#
_entry.id   f66b5d146a9c0b427c0b0419a4d77455
#
_cell.length_a   1.000
_cell.length_b   1.000
_cell.length_c   1.000
_cell.angle_alpha   90.00
_cell.angle_beta   90.00
_cell.angle_gamma   90.00
#
_symmetry.space_group_name_H-M   'P 1'
#
loop_
_entity.id
_entity.type
_entity.pdbx_description
1 polymer ?
#
loop_
_entity_poly.entity_id
_entity_poly.type
_entity_poly.pdbx_seq_one_letter_code
_entity_poly.pdbx_strand_id
1 'polypeptide(L)'
;MAVKYKYPRPALTVDCVIFGLDEDELKVLLIERGIEPFEGKWATPGGFVVPGESVDAAARRELLEETGLKNVFLEQLYTFGDPDRDPREHVV
;
A
#
# COMPACT_ATOMS: atom_id res chain seq x y z
N MET A 1 -13.46 -5.31 16.38
CA MET A 1 -14.68 -4.52 16.69
C MET A 1 -15.05 -3.65 15.50
N ALA A 2 -16.30 -3.72 15.06
CA ALA A 2 -16.78 -2.88 13.99
C ALA A 2 -17.05 -1.48 14.51
N VAL A 3 -16.60 -0.47 13.76
CA VAL A 3 -16.84 0.94 14.08
C VAL A 3 -17.82 1.48 13.03
N LYS A 4 -18.89 2.09 13.49
CA LYS A 4 -19.86 2.77 12.62
C LYS A 4 -19.63 4.27 12.69
N TYR A 5 -19.58 4.90 11.53
CA TYR A 5 -19.44 6.34 11.40
C TYR A 5 -20.74 6.97 10.96
N LYS A 6 -20.99 8.19 11.44
CA LYS A 6 -22.18 8.96 11.05
C LYS A 6 -22.15 9.32 9.56
N TYR A 7 -20.97 9.54 9.02
CA TYR A 7 -20.78 9.92 7.63
C TYR A 7 -19.89 8.90 6.92
N PRO A 8 -20.13 8.64 5.62
CA PRO A 8 -19.23 7.82 4.83
C PRO A 8 -17.81 8.37 4.85
N ARG A 9 -16.83 7.48 4.87
CA ARG A 9 -15.41 7.84 4.90
C ARG A 9 -14.66 7.06 3.85
N PRO A 10 -13.66 7.67 3.21
CA PRO A 10 -12.79 6.92 2.31
C PRO A 10 -11.94 5.91 3.08
N ALA A 11 -11.54 4.87 2.41
CA ALA A 11 -10.56 3.93 2.95
C ALA A 11 -9.15 4.52 2.80
N LEU A 12 -8.29 4.23 3.75
CA LEU A 12 -6.90 4.68 3.74
C LEU A 12 -5.99 3.52 3.40
N THR A 13 -5.10 3.74 2.43
CA THR A 13 -4.13 2.72 1.99
C THR A 13 -2.71 3.26 1.99
N VAL A 14 -1.75 2.36 1.95
CA VAL A 14 -0.35 2.66 1.75
C VAL A 14 0.20 1.82 0.61
N ASP A 15 1.13 2.39 -0.14
CA ASP A 15 1.89 1.70 -1.18
C ASP A 15 3.35 2.05 -1.00
N CYS A 16 4.22 1.05 -1.08
CA CYS A 16 5.65 1.23 -0.90
C CYS A 16 6.37 1.18 -2.24
N VAL A 17 7.10 2.24 -2.57
CA VAL A 17 7.97 2.26 -3.75
C VAL A 17 9.37 1.94 -3.27
N ILE A 18 9.82 0.72 -3.53
CA ILE A 18 11.11 0.21 -3.06
C ILE A 18 12.06 0.13 -4.24
N PHE A 19 13.13 0.88 -4.17
CA PHE A 19 14.18 0.88 -5.20
C PHE A 19 15.33 -0.02 -4.79
N GLY A 20 15.84 -0.74 -5.77
CA GLY A 20 17.05 -1.55 -5.61
C GLY A 20 18.03 -1.24 -6.73
N LEU A 21 19.31 -1.41 -6.44
CA LEU A 21 20.36 -1.24 -7.43
C LEU A 21 20.98 -2.60 -7.71
N ASP A 22 21.01 -3.00 -8.98
CA ASP A 22 21.54 -4.28 -9.40
C ASP A 22 22.32 -4.07 -10.70
N GLU A 23 23.62 -4.38 -10.70
CA GLU A 23 24.49 -4.20 -11.86
C GLU A 23 24.38 -2.80 -12.48
N ASP A 24 24.38 -1.77 -11.62
CA ASP A 24 24.23 -0.36 -12.01
C ASP A 24 22.87 0.00 -12.61
N GLU A 25 21.88 -0.90 -12.51
CA GLU A 25 20.51 -0.61 -12.93
C GLU A 25 19.63 -0.33 -11.73
N LEU A 26 18.84 0.74 -11.82
CA LEU A 26 17.81 1.05 -10.82
C LEU A 26 16.57 0.22 -11.10
N LYS A 27 16.12 -0.54 -10.12
CA LYS A 27 14.94 -1.40 -10.23
C LYS A 27 13.92 -1.02 -9.16
N VAL A 28 12.65 -1.29 -9.45
CA VAL A 28 11.57 -1.13 -8.48
C VAL A 28 10.97 -2.50 -8.16
N LEU A 29 10.68 -2.73 -6.88
CA LEU A 29 10.09 -3.97 -6.42
C LEU A 29 8.59 -3.98 -6.68
N LEU A 30 8.12 -4.99 -7.40
CA LEU A 30 6.70 -5.22 -7.64
C LEU A 30 6.30 -6.61 -7.16
N ILE A 31 5.05 -6.74 -6.78
CA ILE A 31 4.45 -8.03 -6.43
C ILE A 31 3.32 -8.35 -7.41
N GLU A 32 3.05 -9.62 -7.61
CA GLU A 32 1.91 -10.06 -8.40
C GLU A 32 0.70 -10.18 -7.49
N ARG A 33 -0.40 -9.55 -7.88
CA ARG A 33 -1.63 -9.62 -7.09
C ARG A 33 -2.24 -11.03 -7.15
N GLY A 34 -2.58 -11.59 -5.99
CA GLY A 34 -3.22 -12.89 -5.89
C GLY A 34 -4.74 -12.85 -5.77
N ILE A 35 -5.33 -11.64 -5.69
CA ILE A 35 -6.78 -11.47 -5.54
C ILE A 35 -7.29 -10.31 -6.39
N GLU A 36 -8.59 -10.30 -6.64
CA GLU A 36 -9.26 -9.17 -7.29
C GLU A 36 -9.31 -7.94 -6.36
N PRO A 37 -9.35 -6.70 -6.87
CA PRO A 37 -9.25 -6.37 -8.29
C PRO A 37 -7.82 -6.53 -8.83
N PHE A 38 -7.73 -6.68 -10.14
CA PHE A 38 -6.45 -6.78 -10.86
C PHE A 38 -5.61 -8.02 -10.51
N GLU A 39 -6.27 -9.15 -10.23
CA GLU A 39 -5.57 -10.42 -10.01
C GLU A 39 -4.63 -10.72 -11.17
N GLY A 40 -3.41 -11.16 -10.85
CA GLY A 40 -2.38 -11.47 -11.84
C GLY A 40 -1.60 -10.27 -12.35
N LYS A 41 -1.98 -9.05 -11.97
CA LYS A 41 -1.24 -7.84 -12.34
C LYS A 41 -0.14 -7.55 -11.33
N TRP A 42 0.87 -6.83 -11.78
CA TRP A 42 1.97 -6.40 -10.93
C TRP A 42 1.61 -5.10 -10.23
N ALA A 43 1.99 -4.98 -8.97
CA ALA A 43 1.71 -3.81 -8.15
C ALA A 43 2.84 -3.58 -7.15
N THR A 44 2.92 -2.34 -6.65
CA THR A 44 3.78 -2.04 -5.50
C THR A 44 3.26 -2.75 -4.26
N PRO A 45 4.14 -3.16 -3.33
CA PRO A 45 3.70 -3.68 -2.04
C PRO A 45 2.86 -2.64 -1.29
N GLY A 46 1.77 -3.07 -0.66
CA GLY A 46 0.91 -2.16 0.07
C GLY A 46 -0.42 -2.79 0.43
N GLY A 47 -1.28 -2.01 1.03
CA GLY A 47 -2.60 -2.45 1.43
C GLY A 47 -3.32 -1.44 2.30
N PHE A 48 -4.43 -1.87 2.89
CA PHE A 48 -5.25 -1.01 3.72
C PHE A 48 -4.65 -0.80 5.10
N VAL A 49 -4.76 0.44 5.59
CA VAL A 49 -4.43 0.78 6.97
C VAL A 49 -5.56 0.27 7.87
N VAL A 50 -5.21 -0.45 8.92
CA VAL A 50 -6.22 -0.93 9.87
C VAL A 50 -6.47 0.11 10.96
N PRO A 51 -7.67 0.11 11.57
CA PRO A 51 -7.97 1.06 12.65
C PRO A 51 -6.94 0.99 13.78
N GLY A 52 -6.49 2.15 14.24
CA GLY A 52 -5.51 2.24 15.33
C GLY A 52 -4.06 2.13 14.89
N GLU A 53 -3.81 1.85 13.62
CA GLU A 53 -2.48 1.74 13.04
C GLU A 53 -2.08 3.06 12.38
N SER A 54 -0.84 3.50 12.57
CA SER A 54 -0.34 4.67 11.85
C SER A 54 -0.02 4.30 10.39
N VAL A 55 0.06 5.31 9.54
CA VAL A 55 0.44 5.11 8.13
C VAL A 55 1.83 4.46 8.04
N ASP A 56 2.78 4.91 8.86
CA ASP A 56 4.13 4.34 8.88
C ASP A 56 4.11 2.87 9.32
N ALA A 57 3.35 2.54 10.36
CA ALA A 57 3.22 1.17 10.83
C ALA A 57 2.57 0.28 9.77
N ALA A 58 1.54 0.78 9.09
CA ALA A 58 0.87 0.06 8.01
C ALA A 58 1.83 -0.24 6.85
N ALA A 59 2.62 0.75 6.45
CA ALA A 59 3.58 0.58 5.36
C ALA A 59 4.61 -0.49 5.71
N ARG A 60 5.16 -0.46 6.93
CA ARG A 60 6.14 -1.44 7.38
C ARG A 60 5.54 -2.85 7.51
N ARG A 61 4.32 -2.93 8.01
CA ARG A 61 3.61 -4.20 8.15
C ARG A 61 3.34 -4.84 6.78
N GLU A 62 2.77 -4.08 5.85
CA GLU A 62 2.47 -4.58 4.51
C GLU A 62 3.74 -4.99 3.76
N LEU A 63 4.79 -4.20 3.87
CA LEU A 63 6.07 -4.50 3.23
C LEU A 63 6.65 -5.81 3.77
N LEU A 64 6.63 -5.99 5.10
CA LEU A 64 7.12 -7.21 5.74
C LEU A 64 6.29 -8.43 5.33
N GLU A 65 4.96 -8.31 5.36
CA GLU A 65 4.05 -9.41 5.03
C GLU A 65 4.19 -9.85 3.57
N GLU A 66 4.33 -8.90 2.65
CA GLU A 66 4.33 -9.20 1.22
C GLU A 66 5.71 -9.53 0.66
N THR A 67 6.78 -9.00 1.25
CA THR A 67 8.13 -9.13 0.68
C THR A 67 9.16 -9.70 1.64
N GLY A 68 8.89 -9.74 2.94
CA GLY A 68 9.86 -10.11 3.96
C GLY A 68 10.87 -9.03 4.32
N LEU A 69 10.78 -7.87 3.70
CA LEU A 69 11.70 -6.77 4.00
C LEU A 69 11.34 -6.07 5.30
N LYS A 70 12.35 -5.79 6.11
CA LYS A 70 12.21 -5.05 7.37
C LYS A 70 13.41 -4.14 7.57
N ASN A 71 13.31 -3.22 8.52
CA ASN A 71 14.39 -2.28 8.86
C ASN A 71 14.81 -1.41 7.68
N VAL A 72 13.86 -1.10 6.79
CA VAL A 72 14.08 -0.18 5.67
C VAL A 72 13.70 1.23 6.08
N PHE A 73 14.43 2.21 5.56
CA PHE A 73 14.06 3.61 5.70
C PHE A 73 12.88 3.90 4.76
N LEU A 74 11.80 4.46 5.32
CA LEU A 74 10.63 4.85 4.56
C LEU A 74 10.29 6.30 4.85
N GLU A 75 9.94 7.05 3.80
CA GLU A 75 9.38 8.39 3.97
C GLU A 75 8.25 8.59 2.97
N GLN A 76 7.29 9.44 3.34
CA GLN A 76 6.13 9.68 2.48
C GLN A 76 6.56 10.42 1.21
N LEU A 77 6.17 9.87 0.07
CA LEU A 77 6.46 10.45 -1.23
C LEU A 77 5.31 11.37 -1.69
N TYR A 78 4.08 10.84 -1.68
CA TYR A 78 2.92 11.58 -2.17
C TYR A 78 1.63 10.89 -1.73
N THR A 79 0.53 11.64 -1.74
CA THR A 79 -0.81 11.12 -1.42
C THR A 79 -1.71 11.29 -2.63
N PHE A 80 -2.36 10.20 -3.05
CA PHE A 80 -3.31 10.18 -4.14
C PHE A 80 -4.71 9.97 -3.57
N GLY A 81 -5.61 10.90 -3.81
CA GLY A 81 -6.93 10.86 -3.18
C GLY A 81 -8.10 11.02 -4.14
N ASP A 82 -7.91 10.84 -5.45
CA ASP A 82 -9.01 10.97 -6.41
C ASP A 82 -10.07 9.89 -6.19
N PRO A 83 -11.37 10.27 -6.14
CA PRO A 83 -12.44 9.32 -5.81
C PRO A 83 -12.54 8.10 -6.71
N ASP A 84 -12.20 8.23 -7.98
CA ASP A 84 -12.41 7.19 -8.98
C ASP A 84 -11.18 6.37 -9.30
N ARG A 85 -10.07 6.54 -8.57
CA ARG A 85 -8.83 5.84 -8.89
C ARG A 85 -8.85 4.34 -8.54
N ASP A 86 -9.75 3.91 -7.65
CA ASP A 86 -9.91 2.50 -7.28
C ASP A 86 -11.35 2.09 -7.58
N PRO A 87 -11.56 0.96 -8.28
CA PRO A 87 -12.92 0.53 -8.65
C PRO A 87 -13.78 0.08 -7.47
N ARG A 88 -13.18 -0.22 -6.31
CA ARG A 88 -13.90 -0.73 -5.14
C ARG A 88 -14.61 0.38 -4.37
N GLU A 89 -13.93 1.51 -4.13
CA GLU A 89 -14.44 2.59 -3.30
C GLU A 89 -13.50 3.80 -3.39
N HIS A 90 -13.86 4.88 -2.71
CA HIS A 90 -12.95 6.02 -2.58
C HIS A 90 -11.79 5.64 -1.68
N VAL A 91 -10.62 5.48 -2.25
CA VAL A 91 -9.39 5.07 -1.57
C VAL A 91 -8.36 6.20 -1.61
N VAL A 92 -7.80 6.47 -0.47
CA VAL A 92 -6.70 7.43 -0.31
C VAL A 92 -5.41 6.70 0.01
#